data_c18be8d352edfb4809d7bfe8439c0562
#
_entry.id   c18be8d352edfb4809d7bfe8439c0562
#
_cell.length_a   1.000
_cell.length_b   1.000
_cell.length_c   1.000
_cell.angle_alpha   90.00
_cell.angle_beta   90.00
_cell.angle_gamma   90.00
#
_symmetry.space_group_name_H-M   'P 1'
#
loop_
_entity.id
_entity.type
_entity.pdbx_description
1 polymer ?
#
loop_
_entity_poly.entity_id
_entity_poly.type
_entity_poly.pdbx_seq_one_letter_code
_entity_poly.pdbx_strand_id
1 'polypeptide(L)'
;VQGRADKVAAQALLARVYLYLASSKASGAPGYDWVADADDMYALAAQYASDVLEGQTVYRLDPDLGNVYDVDHQADGVEHIFMTSMNREASGMEGTYSQLPQMFAIQTGNIVYISSSLAGGGEVMKFMNYESGFQVMRVDNEFRDTYDDADLRKQLMVTTIYNEDGSVLATYDPSNLTSSDNVKNKFFYPFCRKYTDPKSNSNRTSANLYLIRFAEVALTYAEAAGPTEEGYKWVNEVRKRAGLGALPEGLSVADFREAVIQERIKELAFEGHGIYELRRLNRADERHITNKAFKPTYAYFYPAPQREMDLNPQR
;
A
#
# COMPACT_ATOMS: atom_id res chain seq x y z
N VAL A 1 6.15 6.86 21.30
CA VAL A 1 5.40 7.99 20.74
C VAL A 1 5.24 7.72 19.26
N GLN A 2 4.02 7.64 18.77
CA GLN A 2 3.72 7.43 17.34
C GLN A 2 4.45 8.47 16.48
N GLY A 3 4.90 8.02 15.29
CA GLY A 3 5.64 8.87 14.35
C GLY A 3 7.13 9.01 14.62
N ARG A 4 7.65 8.50 15.75
CA ARG A 4 9.10 8.46 16.03
C ARG A 4 9.68 7.10 15.69
N ALA A 5 10.86 7.11 15.09
CA ALA A 5 11.65 5.90 14.91
C ALA A 5 12.09 5.36 16.28
N ASP A 6 11.81 4.10 16.52
CA ASP A 6 12.29 3.34 17.68
C ASP A 6 13.14 2.14 17.23
N LYS A 7 13.54 1.30 18.16
CA LYS A 7 14.33 0.09 17.83
C LYS A 7 13.57 -0.83 16.88
N VAL A 8 12.26 -0.99 17.08
CA VAL A 8 11.43 -1.89 16.26
C VAL A 8 11.33 -1.34 14.83
N ALA A 9 11.12 -0.03 14.67
CA ALA A 9 11.13 0.62 13.36
C ALA A 9 12.48 0.49 12.64
N ALA A 10 13.59 0.59 13.38
CA ALA A 10 14.93 0.41 12.81
C ALA A 10 15.16 -1.05 12.35
N GLN A 11 14.74 -2.04 13.16
CA GLN A 11 14.82 -3.45 12.78
C GLN A 11 13.93 -3.77 11.56
N ALA A 12 12.70 -3.26 11.54
CA ALA A 12 11.79 -3.42 10.40
C ALA A 12 12.35 -2.80 9.11
N LEU A 13 12.99 -1.63 9.21
CA LEU A 13 13.68 -1.00 8.08
C LEU A 13 14.88 -1.83 7.61
N LEU A 14 15.68 -2.38 8.52
CA LEU A 14 16.80 -3.26 8.17
C LEU A 14 16.30 -4.53 7.47
N ALA A 15 15.22 -5.14 7.97
CA ALA A 15 14.60 -6.29 7.31
C ALA A 15 14.22 -5.98 5.85
N ARG A 16 13.57 -4.83 5.62
CA ARG A 16 13.24 -4.34 4.27
C ARG A 16 14.49 -4.15 3.42
N VAL A 17 15.51 -3.46 3.93
CA VAL A 17 16.75 -3.20 3.19
C VAL A 17 17.42 -4.50 2.77
N TYR A 18 17.58 -5.45 3.68
CA TYR A 18 18.20 -6.73 3.36
C TYR A 18 17.36 -7.57 2.39
N LEU A 19 16.03 -7.54 2.50
CA LEU A 19 15.16 -8.18 1.50
C LEU A 19 15.36 -7.60 0.10
N TYR A 20 15.49 -6.27 0.00
CA TYR A 20 15.73 -5.60 -1.27
C TYR A 20 17.09 -5.96 -1.84
N LEU A 21 18.14 -5.98 -1.03
CA LEU A 21 19.47 -6.43 -1.46
C LEU A 21 19.45 -7.87 -1.96
N ALA A 22 18.84 -8.77 -1.17
CA ALA A 22 18.72 -10.18 -1.50
C ALA A 22 17.99 -10.41 -2.83
N SER A 23 16.79 -9.89 -2.94
CA SER A 23 15.93 -10.09 -4.11
C SER A 23 16.47 -9.39 -5.36
N SER A 24 17.05 -8.19 -5.22
CA SER A 24 17.68 -7.49 -6.34
C SER A 24 18.91 -8.25 -6.87
N LYS A 25 19.74 -8.80 -5.99
CA LYS A 25 20.87 -9.65 -6.38
C LYS A 25 20.38 -10.93 -7.05
N ALA A 26 19.42 -11.63 -6.45
CA ALA A 26 18.88 -12.89 -6.96
C ALA A 26 18.20 -12.74 -8.32
N SER A 27 17.52 -11.62 -8.57
CA SER A 27 16.84 -11.33 -9.84
C SER A 27 17.74 -10.74 -10.93
N GLY A 28 18.99 -10.36 -10.59
CA GLY A 28 19.89 -9.65 -11.50
C GLY A 28 19.45 -8.22 -11.79
N ALA A 29 18.76 -7.57 -10.85
CA ALA A 29 18.35 -6.17 -11.00
C ALA A 29 19.57 -5.25 -11.15
N PRO A 30 19.52 -4.24 -12.04
CA PRO A 30 20.64 -3.34 -12.28
C PRO A 30 21.07 -2.60 -11.02
N GLY A 31 22.40 -2.47 -10.82
CA GLY A 31 22.99 -1.68 -9.72
C GLY A 31 23.21 -2.45 -8.42
N TYR A 32 23.01 -3.77 -8.41
CA TYR A 32 23.19 -4.63 -7.23
C TYR A 32 24.34 -5.65 -7.39
N ASP A 33 25.22 -5.47 -8.37
CA ASP A 33 26.37 -6.36 -8.64
C ASP A 33 27.35 -6.43 -7.46
N TRP A 34 27.44 -5.37 -6.68
CA TRP A 34 28.28 -5.26 -5.49
C TRP A 34 27.80 -6.09 -4.30
N VAL A 35 26.56 -6.57 -4.30
CA VAL A 35 26.06 -7.50 -3.29
C VAL A 35 26.72 -8.87 -3.54
N ALA A 36 27.46 -9.35 -2.54
CA ALA A 36 28.26 -10.57 -2.69
C ALA A 36 27.38 -11.81 -2.81
N ASP A 37 26.44 -11.99 -1.88
CA ASP A 37 25.60 -13.17 -1.79
C ASP A 37 24.13 -12.78 -1.49
N ALA A 38 23.19 -13.36 -2.22
CA ALA A 38 21.77 -13.13 -2.01
C ALA A 38 21.23 -13.89 -0.79
N ASP A 39 21.74 -15.10 -0.54
CA ASP A 39 21.25 -15.95 0.56
C ASP A 39 21.68 -15.39 1.92
N ASP A 40 22.87 -14.81 2.04
CA ASP A 40 23.28 -14.06 3.22
C ASP A 40 22.35 -12.89 3.51
N MET A 41 21.93 -12.17 2.47
CA MET A 41 21.01 -11.04 2.61
C MET A 41 19.60 -11.51 2.98
N TYR A 42 19.12 -12.63 2.42
CA TYR A 42 17.86 -13.24 2.84
C TYR A 42 17.91 -13.67 4.30
N ALA A 43 19.01 -14.28 4.75
CA ALA A 43 19.17 -14.67 6.16
C ALA A 43 19.10 -13.46 7.10
N LEU A 44 19.76 -12.35 6.76
CA LEU A 44 19.70 -11.11 7.53
C LEU A 44 18.29 -10.48 7.50
N ALA A 45 17.60 -10.50 6.36
CA ALA A 45 16.23 -10.04 6.26
C ALA A 45 15.30 -10.83 7.18
N ALA A 46 15.41 -12.17 7.16
CA ALA A 46 14.63 -13.04 8.03
C ALA A 46 14.95 -12.79 9.52
N GLN A 47 16.23 -12.62 9.87
CA GLN A 47 16.63 -12.35 11.24
C GLN A 47 16.03 -11.06 11.77
N TYR A 48 16.19 -9.93 11.09
CA TYR A 48 15.65 -8.65 11.52
C TYR A 48 14.12 -8.62 11.52
N ALA A 49 13.48 -9.31 10.58
CA ALA A 49 12.04 -9.46 10.58
C ALA A 49 11.56 -10.29 11.78
N SER A 50 12.22 -11.40 12.11
CA SER A 50 11.92 -12.22 13.30
C SER A 50 12.06 -11.43 14.59
N ASP A 51 13.09 -10.60 14.71
CA ASP A 51 13.27 -9.69 15.87
C ASP A 51 12.05 -8.77 16.08
N VAL A 52 11.41 -8.33 14.99
CA VAL A 52 10.19 -7.52 15.07
C VAL A 52 8.96 -8.39 15.36
N LEU A 53 8.84 -9.54 14.74
CA LEU A 53 7.66 -10.37 14.84
C LEU A 53 7.50 -11.04 16.21
N GLU A 54 8.62 -11.40 16.82
CA GLU A 54 8.66 -12.20 18.07
C GLU A 54 9.38 -11.51 19.21
N GLY A 55 10.27 -10.56 18.94
CA GLY A 55 11.11 -9.88 19.93
C GLY A 55 10.44 -8.72 20.67
N GLN A 56 9.17 -8.44 20.41
CA GLN A 56 8.42 -7.35 21.03
C GLN A 56 6.93 -7.73 21.19
N THR A 57 6.16 -6.94 21.96
CA THR A 57 4.75 -7.21 22.29
C THR A 57 3.81 -6.05 21.94
N VAL A 58 4.33 -4.98 21.38
CA VAL A 58 3.56 -3.76 21.09
C VAL A 58 2.84 -3.88 19.76
N TYR A 59 3.57 -4.32 18.71
CA TYR A 59 3.05 -4.39 17.35
C TYR A 59 2.62 -5.81 17.00
N ARG A 60 1.53 -5.91 16.25
CA ARG A 60 0.96 -7.16 15.72
C ARG A 60 0.06 -6.86 14.53
N LEU A 61 -0.38 -7.89 13.82
CA LEU A 61 -1.47 -7.72 12.84
C LEU A 61 -2.74 -7.28 13.58
N ASP A 62 -3.38 -6.23 13.07
CA ASP A 62 -4.73 -5.89 13.51
C ASP A 62 -5.68 -6.94 12.93
N PRO A 63 -6.51 -7.57 13.77
CA PRO A 63 -7.45 -8.60 13.29
C PRO A 63 -8.53 -8.03 12.36
N ASP A 64 -8.84 -6.73 12.47
CA ASP A 64 -9.76 -6.04 11.59
C ASP A 64 -9.00 -5.16 10.59
N LEU A 65 -9.06 -5.57 9.33
CA LEU A 65 -8.44 -4.82 8.24
C LEU A 65 -8.99 -3.38 8.11
N GLY A 66 -10.24 -3.14 8.51
CA GLY A 66 -10.86 -1.83 8.52
C GLY A 66 -10.15 -0.87 9.46
N ASN A 67 -9.79 -1.35 10.67
CA ASN A 67 -9.10 -0.56 11.68
C ASN A 67 -7.73 -0.07 11.23
N VAL A 68 -7.03 -0.85 10.39
CA VAL A 68 -5.71 -0.47 9.88
C VAL A 68 -5.73 0.89 9.17
N TYR A 69 -6.85 1.19 8.51
CA TYR A 69 -7.01 2.42 7.70
C TYR A 69 -8.00 3.42 8.29
N ASP A 70 -8.53 3.16 9.47
CA ASP A 70 -9.42 4.08 10.17
C ASP A 70 -8.60 5.14 10.95
N VAL A 71 -8.79 6.40 10.58
CA VAL A 71 -8.06 7.52 11.21
C VAL A 71 -8.33 7.67 12.70
N ASP A 72 -9.50 7.25 13.18
CA ASP A 72 -9.86 7.32 14.60
C ASP A 72 -9.21 6.16 15.40
N HIS A 73 -8.74 5.07 14.73
CA HIS A 73 -8.02 3.95 15.34
C HIS A 73 -6.50 4.03 15.16
N GLN A 74 -5.97 4.92 14.33
CA GLN A 74 -4.53 5.02 14.08
C GLN A 74 -3.72 5.39 15.32
N ALA A 75 -4.31 6.09 16.29
CA ALA A 75 -3.64 6.44 17.54
C ALA A 75 -3.42 5.23 18.46
N ASP A 76 -4.32 4.28 18.45
CA ASP A 76 -4.28 3.05 19.24
C ASP A 76 -3.86 1.83 18.38
N GLY A 77 -3.51 2.09 17.13
CA GLY A 77 -3.21 1.08 16.11
C GLY A 77 -1.99 0.25 16.49
N VAL A 78 -2.20 -1.07 16.47
CA VAL A 78 -1.17 -2.04 16.83
C VAL A 78 -0.31 -2.47 15.64
N GLU A 79 -0.64 -2.02 14.44
CA GLU A 79 0.02 -2.48 13.23
C GLU A 79 1.02 -1.46 12.65
N HIS A 80 0.85 -0.16 12.92
CA HIS A 80 1.69 0.89 12.36
C HIS A 80 2.99 1.05 13.16
N ILE A 81 4.08 0.51 12.62
CA ILE A 81 5.42 0.56 13.27
C ILE A 81 6.04 1.94 13.06
N PHE A 82 5.97 2.47 11.83
CA PHE A 82 6.50 3.77 11.49
C PHE A 82 5.61 4.50 10.48
N MET A 83 5.26 5.74 10.78
CA MET A 83 4.38 6.54 9.94
C MET A 83 4.68 8.03 10.08
N THR A 84 4.28 8.81 9.08
CA THR A 84 4.19 10.26 9.23
C THR A 84 2.85 10.59 9.86
N SER A 85 2.88 11.07 11.11
CA SER A 85 1.68 11.42 11.85
C SER A 85 1.07 12.72 11.33
N MET A 86 -0.22 12.68 11.06
CA MET A 86 -1.04 13.80 10.64
C MET A 86 -2.06 14.13 11.74
N ASN A 87 -2.33 15.41 11.94
CA ASN A 87 -3.34 15.87 12.90
C ASN A 87 -4.05 17.11 12.37
N ARG A 88 -5.27 16.94 11.86
CA ARG A 88 -6.10 18.03 11.32
C ARG A 88 -6.42 19.13 12.32
N GLU A 89 -6.39 18.83 13.62
CA GLU A 89 -6.72 19.78 14.69
C GLU A 89 -5.50 20.63 15.14
N ALA A 90 -4.29 20.29 14.70
CA ALA A 90 -3.11 21.05 15.09
C ALA A 90 -3.13 22.48 14.53
N SER A 91 -2.63 23.43 15.31
CA SER A 91 -2.45 24.81 14.88
C SER A 91 -1.20 24.95 14.00
N GLY A 92 -1.37 25.17 12.72
CA GLY A 92 -0.26 25.31 11.78
C GLY A 92 -0.43 24.44 10.56
N MET A 93 0.54 24.48 9.66
CA MET A 93 0.49 23.70 8.43
C MET A 93 1.23 22.37 8.53
N GLU A 94 2.29 22.30 9.34
CA GLU A 94 3.10 21.09 9.47
C GLU A 94 2.30 19.97 10.16
N GLY A 95 2.32 18.77 9.57
CA GLY A 95 1.60 17.61 10.08
C GLY A 95 0.07 17.71 10.03
N THR A 96 -0.49 18.68 9.30
CA THR A 96 -1.95 18.83 9.15
C THR A 96 -2.42 18.72 7.71
N TYR A 97 -1.55 19.01 6.75
CA TYR A 97 -1.89 19.08 5.34
C TYR A 97 -1.39 17.87 4.58
N SER A 98 -2.31 17.12 4.00
CA SER A 98 -2.00 16.08 3.02
C SER A 98 -3.06 16.06 1.94
N GLN A 99 -2.63 15.98 0.70
CA GLN A 99 -3.51 15.80 -0.45
C GLN A 99 -3.80 14.33 -0.78
N LEU A 100 -3.22 13.38 -0.04
CA LEU A 100 -3.43 11.96 -0.33
C LEU A 100 -4.89 11.55 -0.39
N PRO A 101 -5.76 11.93 0.57
CA PRO A 101 -7.18 11.61 0.48
C PRO A 101 -7.82 12.13 -0.82
N GLN A 102 -7.48 13.35 -1.22
CA GLN A 102 -8.02 13.98 -2.44
C GLN A 102 -7.42 13.39 -3.72
N MET A 103 -6.15 13.01 -3.71
CA MET A 103 -5.49 12.41 -4.88
C MET A 103 -6.14 11.09 -5.29
N PHE A 104 -6.58 10.29 -4.32
CA PHE A 104 -7.29 9.03 -4.57
C PHE A 104 -8.78 9.21 -4.79
N ALA A 105 -9.39 10.24 -4.21
CA ALA A 105 -10.82 10.43 -4.23
C ALA A 105 -11.35 10.80 -5.62
N ILE A 106 -12.57 10.36 -5.88
CA ILE A 106 -13.29 10.67 -7.12
C ILE A 106 -13.61 12.17 -7.22
N GLN A 107 -13.62 12.70 -8.43
CA GLN A 107 -13.96 14.08 -8.74
C GLN A 107 -15.48 14.23 -8.95
N THR A 108 -16.22 14.69 -7.94
CA THR A 108 -17.69 14.79 -8.01
C THR A 108 -18.23 16.20 -7.78
N GLY A 109 -17.50 17.07 -7.11
CA GLY A 109 -17.99 18.37 -6.65
C GLY A 109 -19.04 18.29 -5.51
N ASN A 110 -19.31 17.10 -4.98
CA ASN A 110 -20.29 16.85 -3.93
C ASN A 110 -19.62 16.20 -2.71
N ILE A 111 -20.27 16.26 -1.55
CA ILE A 111 -19.93 15.38 -0.43
C ILE A 111 -20.19 13.95 -0.86
N VAL A 112 -19.22 13.08 -0.61
CA VAL A 112 -19.28 11.67 -0.99
C VAL A 112 -19.27 10.81 0.27
N TYR A 113 -20.14 9.82 0.28
CA TYR A 113 -20.21 8.80 1.33
C TYR A 113 -19.87 7.44 0.74
N ILE A 114 -19.25 6.58 1.56
CA ILE A 114 -18.94 5.18 1.23
C ILE A 114 -19.50 4.28 2.32
N SER A 115 -19.59 2.97 2.05
CA SER A 115 -19.91 2.01 3.11
C SER A 115 -18.87 2.09 4.24
N SER A 116 -19.29 2.12 5.49
CA SER A 116 -18.41 2.04 6.65
C SER A 116 -17.74 0.65 6.76
N SER A 117 -18.46 -0.40 6.38
CA SER A 117 -17.99 -1.79 6.41
C SER A 117 -17.22 -2.18 5.15
N LEU A 118 -16.12 -2.94 5.32
CA LEU A 118 -15.41 -3.60 4.21
C LEU A 118 -16.19 -4.80 3.66
N ALA A 119 -17.02 -5.45 4.48
CA ALA A 119 -17.83 -6.57 4.03
C ALA A 119 -19.02 -6.17 3.14
N GLY A 120 -19.22 -4.85 2.94
CA GLY A 120 -20.38 -4.30 2.24
C GLY A 120 -21.63 -4.22 3.13
N GLY A 121 -22.57 -3.35 2.78
CA GLY A 121 -23.75 -3.04 3.60
C GLY A 121 -23.42 -2.21 4.85
N GLY A 122 -24.42 -1.98 5.68
CA GLY A 122 -24.26 -1.17 6.88
C GLY A 122 -24.43 0.33 6.63
N GLU A 123 -24.02 1.13 7.60
CA GLU A 123 -24.12 2.58 7.54
C GLU A 123 -23.14 3.16 6.53
N VAL A 124 -23.45 4.33 6.01
CA VAL A 124 -22.53 5.09 5.18
C VAL A 124 -21.73 6.08 6.03
N MET A 125 -20.45 6.20 5.70
CA MET A 125 -19.58 7.19 6.31
C MET A 125 -19.13 8.22 5.29
N LYS A 126 -18.96 9.45 5.72
CA LYS A 126 -18.43 10.50 4.86
C LYS A 126 -17.01 10.16 4.41
N PHE A 127 -16.78 10.17 3.12
CA PHE A 127 -15.48 9.94 2.52
C PHE A 127 -14.73 11.24 2.28
N MET A 128 -15.40 12.23 1.71
CA MET A 128 -14.84 13.54 1.39
C MET A 128 -15.75 14.66 1.84
N ASN A 129 -15.13 15.70 2.38
CA ASN A 129 -15.80 16.96 2.69
C ASN A 129 -15.77 17.82 1.44
N TYR A 130 -16.87 18.19 1.01
CA TYR A 130 -17.35 19.02 -0.04
C TYR A 130 -16.43 19.54 -1.22
N GLU A 131 -15.17 19.34 -1.23
CA GLU A 131 -14.35 19.55 -2.43
C GLU A 131 -14.12 18.22 -3.12
N SER A 132 -14.28 18.21 -4.42
CA SER A 132 -14.04 17.04 -5.23
C SER A 132 -12.61 16.52 -5.03
N GLY A 133 -12.47 15.21 -5.02
CA GLY A 133 -11.18 14.58 -5.18
C GLY A 133 -10.54 15.01 -6.50
N PHE A 134 -9.24 14.81 -6.61
CA PHE A 134 -8.50 15.13 -7.84
C PHE A 134 -8.49 13.98 -8.84
N GLN A 135 -8.82 12.77 -8.39
CA GLN A 135 -8.81 11.54 -9.20
C GLN A 135 -7.49 11.34 -9.98
N VAL A 136 -6.38 11.75 -9.40
CA VAL A 136 -5.04 11.66 -10.00
C VAL A 136 -4.48 10.26 -9.87
N MET A 137 -4.67 9.64 -8.69
CA MET A 137 -4.25 8.26 -8.40
C MET A 137 -5.44 7.32 -8.58
N ARG A 138 -5.55 6.76 -9.77
CA ARG A 138 -6.65 5.85 -10.12
C ARG A 138 -6.26 4.42 -9.85
N VAL A 139 -7.23 3.63 -9.43
CA VAL A 139 -7.08 2.18 -9.37
C VAL A 139 -7.17 1.64 -10.80
N ASP A 140 -6.19 0.86 -11.20
CA ASP A 140 -6.24 0.12 -12.45
C ASP A 140 -7.28 -1.00 -12.36
N ASN A 141 -8.13 -1.13 -13.38
CA ASN A 141 -9.21 -2.10 -13.40
C ASN A 141 -8.67 -3.54 -13.45
N GLU A 142 -7.67 -3.78 -14.29
CA GLU A 142 -7.02 -5.09 -14.41
C GLU A 142 -6.35 -5.48 -13.08
N PHE A 143 -5.71 -4.54 -12.40
CA PHE A 143 -5.13 -4.78 -11.09
C PHE A 143 -6.21 -5.17 -10.05
N ARG A 144 -7.33 -4.46 -10.01
CA ARG A 144 -8.44 -4.81 -9.12
C ARG A 144 -8.96 -6.22 -9.36
N ASP A 145 -9.03 -6.62 -10.63
CA ASP A 145 -9.54 -7.93 -11.04
C ASP A 145 -8.58 -9.09 -10.72
N THR A 146 -7.33 -8.80 -10.30
CA THR A 146 -6.41 -9.81 -9.76
C THR A 146 -6.78 -10.28 -8.37
N TYR A 147 -7.64 -9.55 -7.65
CA TYR A 147 -8.09 -9.93 -6.32
C TYR A 147 -9.25 -10.94 -6.41
N ASP A 148 -9.18 -11.99 -5.59
CA ASP A 148 -10.29 -12.90 -5.39
C ASP A 148 -11.53 -12.15 -4.88
N ASP A 149 -12.73 -12.61 -5.20
CA ASP A 149 -13.96 -11.99 -4.71
C ASP A 149 -14.13 -12.13 -3.19
N ALA A 150 -13.52 -13.15 -2.59
CA ALA A 150 -13.46 -13.31 -1.14
C ALA A 150 -12.44 -12.40 -0.45
N ASP A 151 -11.52 -11.80 -1.19
CA ASP A 151 -10.47 -10.95 -0.62
C ASP A 151 -11.04 -9.61 -0.13
N LEU A 152 -11.09 -9.43 1.18
CA LEU A 152 -11.62 -8.21 1.80
C LEU A 152 -10.87 -6.94 1.35
N ARG A 153 -9.61 -7.05 0.93
CA ARG A 153 -8.83 -5.92 0.41
C ARG A 153 -9.37 -5.39 -0.92
N LYS A 154 -10.12 -6.20 -1.67
CA LYS A 154 -10.86 -5.76 -2.85
C LYS A 154 -11.83 -4.62 -2.52
N GLN A 155 -12.39 -4.62 -1.31
CA GLN A 155 -13.31 -3.60 -0.81
C GLN A 155 -12.61 -2.28 -0.41
N LEU A 156 -11.28 -2.28 -0.29
CA LEU A 156 -10.51 -1.04 -0.16
C LEU A 156 -10.48 -0.22 -1.47
N MET A 157 -10.88 -0.85 -2.57
CA MET A 157 -11.09 -0.21 -3.87
C MET A 157 -12.58 0.04 -4.07
N VAL A 158 -13.01 1.25 -3.74
CA VAL A 158 -14.43 1.65 -3.69
C VAL A 158 -15.05 1.62 -5.08
N THR A 159 -16.20 0.98 -5.20
CA THR A 159 -16.98 0.82 -6.44
C THR A 159 -18.39 1.40 -6.36
N THR A 160 -18.81 1.86 -5.17
CA THR A 160 -20.12 2.48 -4.97
C THR A 160 -19.99 3.65 -4.02
N ILE A 161 -20.57 4.78 -4.39
CA ILE A 161 -20.69 5.96 -3.55
C ILE A 161 -22.16 6.30 -3.30
N TYR A 162 -22.39 6.92 -2.17
CA TYR A 162 -23.74 7.15 -1.64
C TYR A 162 -23.99 8.61 -1.35
N ASN A 163 -25.26 8.96 -1.23
CA ASN A 163 -25.73 10.16 -0.57
C ASN A 163 -25.74 9.95 0.96
N GLU A 164 -25.93 11.01 1.72
CA GLU A 164 -26.01 10.98 3.18
C GLU A 164 -27.11 10.06 3.71
N ASP A 165 -28.22 9.97 2.98
CA ASP A 165 -29.37 9.12 3.32
C ASP A 165 -29.15 7.62 3.00
N GLY A 166 -27.97 7.25 2.51
CA GLY A 166 -27.62 5.88 2.12
C GLY A 166 -28.11 5.47 0.74
N SER A 167 -28.80 6.35 0.01
CA SER A 167 -29.15 6.06 -1.39
C SER A 167 -27.90 6.09 -2.28
N VAL A 168 -27.86 5.22 -3.29
CA VAL A 168 -26.73 5.13 -4.21
C VAL A 168 -26.65 6.41 -5.04
N LEU A 169 -25.52 7.11 -4.95
CA LEU A 169 -25.22 8.28 -5.79
C LEU A 169 -24.64 7.83 -7.14
N ALA A 170 -23.65 6.96 -7.12
CA ALA A 170 -23.06 6.42 -8.33
C ALA A 170 -22.33 5.08 -8.10
N THR A 171 -22.14 4.32 -9.18
CA THR A 171 -21.44 3.05 -9.19
C THR A 171 -20.33 3.04 -10.24
N TYR A 172 -19.30 2.24 -9.97
CA TYR A 172 -18.26 1.94 -10.93
C TYR A 172 -18.83 1.16 -12.13
N ASP A 173 -18.46 1.60 -13.33
CA ASP A 173 -18.80 0.93 -14.58
C ASP A 173 -17.61 1.03 -15.55
N PRO A 174 -16.86 -0.06 -15.78
CA PRO A 174 -15.69 -0.05 -16.66
C PRO A 174 -16.02 0.21 -18.13
N SER A 175 -17.27 0.05 -18.51
CA SER A 175 -17.71 0.31 -19.91
C SER A 175 -17.98 1.80 -20.18
N ASN A 176 -17.99 2.63 -19.16
CA ASN A 176 -18.26 4.06 -19.29
C ASN A 176 -16.99 4.82 -19.68
N LEU A 177 -16.66 4.81 -20.99
CA LEU A 177 -15.43 5.39 -21.54
C LEU A 177 -15.52 6.90 -21.84
N THR A 178 -16.60 7.57 -21.49
CA THR A 178 -16.72 9.00 -21.78
C THR A 178 -16.08 9.83 -20.69
N SER A 179 -15.12 10.64 -21.08
CA SER A 179 -14.23 11.42 -20.24
C SER A 179 -14.83 12.68 -19.61
N SER A 180 -16.05 12.97 -19.87
CA SER A 180 -16.78 14.05 -19.19
C SER A 180 -17.43 13.54 -17.90
N ASP A 181 -16.72 12.89 -17.17
CA ASP A 181 -16.83 11.97 -16.05
C ASP A 181 -17.41 12.59 -14.80
N ASN A 182 -18.12 13.62 -14.96
CA ASN A 182 -18.99 14.14 -13.92
C ASN A 182 -20.09 13.13 -13.70
N VAL A 183 -20.00 12.47 -12.64
CA VAL A 183 -20.83 11.42 -12.12
C VAL A 183 -22.30 11.74 -12.32
N LYS A 184 -22.83 11.32 -13.42
CA LYS A 184 -24.25 11.09 -13.59
C LYS A 184 -24.54 9.64 -13.27
N ASN A 185 -24.40 9.25 -11.99
CA ASN A 185 -24.62 7.91 -11.44
C ASN A 185 -23.61 6.80 -11.82
N LYS A 186 -22.53 7.10 -12.55
CA LYS A 186 -21.49 6.12 -12.90
C LYS A 186 -20.09 6.75 -12.88
N PHE A 187 -19.09 6.00 -12.48
CA PHE A 187 -17.68 6.39 -12.59
C PHE A 187 -16.83 5.25 -13.17
N PHE A 188 -15.73 5.62 -13.80
CA PHE A 188 -14.96 4.72 -14.66
C PHE A 188 -13.86 3.95 -13.94
N TYR A 189 -13.26 4.52 -12.90
CA TYR A 189 -12.19 3.89 -12.13
C TYR A 189 -12.60 3.75 -10.67
N PRO A 190 -12.39 2.59 -10.04
CA PRO A 190 -12.45 2.49 -8.60
C PRO A 190 -11.45 3.45 -7.95
N PHE A 191 -11.59 3.74 -6.68
CA PHE A 191 -10.65 4.58 -5.96
C PHE A 191 -10.32 4.01 -4.59
N CYS A 192 -9.09 4.30 -4.13
CA CYS A 192 -8.58 3.74 -2.88
C CYS A 192 -9.12 4.49 -1.66
N ARG A 193 -9.57 3.72 -0.63
CA ARG A 193 -10.06 4.28 0.64
C ARG A 193 -9.05 4.23 1.78
N LYS A 194 -7.83 3.76 1.57
CA LYS A 194 -6.82 3.61 2.64
C LYS A 194 -6.46 4.93 3.35
N TYR A 195 -6.69 6.07 2.72
CA TYR A 195 -6.41 7.41 3.26
C TYR A 195 -7.68 8.21 3.54
N THR A 196 -8.80 7.53 3.75
CA THR A 196 -10.07 8.18 4.05
C THR A 196 -10.02 8.85 5.43
N ASP A 197 -10.41 10.12 5.49
CA ASP A 197 -10.64 10.83 6.74
C ASP A 197 -12.05 11.47 6.70
N PRO A 198 -13.03 10.85 7.35
CA PRO A 198 -14.42 11.34 7.34
C PRO A 198 -14.59 12.77 7.90
N LYS A 199 -13.61 13.21 8.71
CA LYS A 199 -13.59 14.51 9.35
C LYS A 199 -12.61 15.50 8.70
N SER A 200 -12.02 15.14 7.57
CA SER A 200 -11.13 16.03 6.83
C SER A 200 -11.82 17.32 6.45
N ASN A 201 -11.06 18.41 6.39
CA ASN A 201 -11.53 19.70 5.91
C ASN A 201 -10.55 20.22 4.86
N SER A 202 -10.94 20.14 3.59
CA SER A 202 -10.05 20.38 2.47
C SER A 202 -8.78 19.52 2.60
N ASN A 203 -7.59 20.12 2.53
CA ASN A 203 -6.31 19.43 2.68
C ASN A 203 -5.94 19.10 4.15
N ARG A 204 -6.75 19.50 5.14
CA ARG A 204 -6.50 19.17 6.54
C ARG A 204 -7.04 17.79 6.85
N THR A 205 -6.16 16.89 7.25
CA THR A 205 -6.49 15.50 7.49
C THR A 205 -5.70 14.93 8.66
N SER A 206 -6.25 13.91 9.30
CA SER A 206 -5.54 13.04 10.23
C SER A 206 -5.14 11.70 9.60
N ALA A 207 -5.37 11.51 8.29
CA ALA A 207 -4.92 10.30 7.60
C ALA A 207 -3.40 10.25 7.52
N ASN A 208 -2.79 9.34 8.25
CA ASN A 208 -1.34 9.16 8.33
C ASN A 208 -0.78 8.56 7.04
N LEU A 209 0.48 8.87 6.75
CA LEU A 209 1.23 8.19 5.70
C LEU A 209 1.97 7.00 6.31
N TYR A 210 1.60 5.81 5.90
CA TYR A 210 2.20 4.56 6.37
C TYR A 210 3.57 4.36 5.75
N LEU A 211 4.60 4.22 6.57
CA LEU A 211 5.97 3.97 6.12
C LEU A 211 6.37 2.51 6.34
N ILE A 212 6.03 1.94 7.49
CA ILE A 212 6.25 0.52 7.81
C ILE A 212 5.08 0.01 8.64
N ARG A 213 4.48 -1.09 8.22
CA ARG A 213 3.43 -1.82 8.94
C ARG A 213 3.88 -3.23 9.29
N PHE A 214 3.28 -3.80 10.34
CA PHE A 214 3.59 -5.16 10.79
C PHE A 214 3.33 -6.21 9.69
N ALA A 215 2.27 -6.05 8.89
CA ALA A 215 1.99 -6.92 7.75
C ALA A 215 3.14 -6.96 6.73
N GLU A 216 3.79 -5.81 6.48
CA GLU A 216 4.97 -5.77 5.61
C GLU A 216 6.12 -6.60 6.17
N VAL A 217 6.36 -6.51 7.48
CA VAL A 217 7.44 -7.27 8.15
C VAL A 217 7.14 -8.76 8.12
N ALA A 218 5.87 -9.15 8.35
CA ALA A 218 5.43 -10.54 8.24
C ALA A 218 5.69 -11.12 6.86
N LEU A 219 5.33 -10.39 5.81
CA LEU A 219 5.57 -10.79 4.42
C LEU A 219 7.06 -10.73 4.04
N THR A 220 7.83 -9.80 4.62
CA THR A 220 9.29 -9.75 4.46
C THR A 220 9.94 -11.00 5.02
N TYR A 221 9.52 -11.42 6.23
CA TYR A 221 9.99 -12.67 6.82
C TYR A 221 9.64 -13.88 5.96
N ALA A 222 8.38 -13.99 5.54
CA ALA A 222 7.92 -15.12 4.73
C ALA A 222 8.72 -15.26 3.42
N GLU A 223 8.93 -14.15 2.70
CA GLU A 223 9.71 -14.16 1.47
C GLU A 223 11.16 -14.54 1.71
N ALA A 224 11.77 -14.00 2.77
CA ALA A 224 13.17 -14.24 3.11
C ALA A 224 13.41 -15.68 3.58
N ALA A 225 12.59 -16.17 4.51
CA ALA A 225 12.71 -17.52 5.08
C ALA A 225 12.34 -18.64 4.10
N GLY A 226 11.57 -18.31 3.04
CA GLY A 226 11.09 -19.31 2.09
C GLY A 226 10.02 -20.24 2.69
N PRO A 227 9.78 -21.44 2.09
CA PRO A 227 8.70 -22.36 2.46
C PRO A 227 8.98 -23.13 3.75
N THR A 228 9.39 -22.43 4.81
CA THR A 228 9.54 -22.98 6.16
C THR A 228 8.19 -22.92 6.89
N GLU A 229 8.05 -23.65 8.00
CA GLU A 229 6.86 -23.61 8.85
C GLU A 229 6.51 -22.17 9.24
N GLU A 230 7.49 -21.41 9.73
CA GLU A 230 7.29 -20.01 10.11
C GLU A 230 7.04 -19.10 8.89
N GLY A 231 7.64 -19.37 7.74
CA GLY A 231 7.35 -18.66 6.49
C GLY A 231 5.89 -18.81 6.08
N TYR A 232 5.37 -20.04 6.09
CA TYR A 232 3.95 -20.32 5.87
C TYR A 232 3.05 -19.69 6.92
N LYS A 233 3.41 -19.75 8.19
CA LYS A 233 2.65 -19.13 9.29
C LYS A 233 2.41 -17.63 8.99
N TRP A 234 3.45 -16.87 8.72
CA TRP A 234 3.31 -15.42 8.60
C TRP A 234 2.58 -14.97 7.33
N VAL A 235 2.80 -15.60 6.19
CA VAL A 235 2.00 -15.28 4.99
C VAL A 235 0.54 -15.68 5.18
N ASN A 236 0.27 -16.81 5.83
CA ASN A 236 -1.09 -17.29 6.04
C ASN A 236 -1.86 -16.47 7.08
N GLU A 237 -1.21 -15.87 8.08
CA GLU A 237 -1.86 -14.93 9.01
C GLU A 237 -2.33 -13.66 8.25
N VAL A 238 -1.54 -13.14 7.31
CA VAL A 238 -1.95 -12.01 6.46
C VAL A 238 -3.12 -12.41 5.56
N ARG A 239 -3.05 -13.58 4.93
CA ARG A 239 -4.11 -14.10 4.06
C ARG A 239 -5.42 -14.35 4.81
N LYS A 240 -5.33 -14.96 5.99
CA LYS A 240 -6.48 -15.20 6.88
C LYS A 240 -7.19 -13.90 7.25
N ARG A 241 -6.45 -12.86 7.62
CA ARG A 241 -7.03 -11.55 7.87
C ARG A 241 -7.75 -10.97 6.66
N ALA A 242 -7.22 -11.22 5.46
CA ALA A 242 -7.85 -10.83 4.20
C ALA A 242 -9.04 -11.71 3.80
N GLY A 243 -9.43 -12.70 4.62
CA GLY A 243 -10.54 -13.62 4.31
C GLY A 243 -10.16 -14.78 3.37
N LEU A 244 -8.85 -14.98 3.14
CA LEU A 244 -8.36 -16.00 2.20
C LEU A 244 -7.89 -17.26 2.91
N GLY A 245 -7.96 -18.39 2.20
CA GLY A 245 -7.37 -19.66 2.63
C GLY A 245 -5.85 -19.63 2.68
N ALA A 246 -5.24 -20.59 3.39
CA ALA A 246 -3.80 -20.76 3.43
C ALA A 246 -3.22 -21.09 2.04
N LEU A 247 -1.94 -20.78 1.85
CA LEU A 247 -1.20 -21.24 0.68
C LEU A 247 -1.08 -22.77 0.69
N PRO A 248 -1.03 -23.42 -0.49
CA PRO A 248 -0.75 -24.85 -0.59
C PRO A 248 0.59 -25.19 0.05
N GLU A 249 0.65 -26.29 0.79
CA GLU A 249 1.90 -26.81 1.33
C GLU A 249 2.79 -27.44 0.25
N GLY A 250 4.09 -27.51 0.52
CA GLY A 250 5.04 -28.20 -0.35
C GLY A 250 5.44 -27.42 -1.61
N LEU A 251 5.21 -26.12 -1.65
CA LEU A 251 5.70 -25.27 -2.74
C LEU A 251 7.23 -25.28 -2.81
N SER A 252 7.78 -25.20 -4.02
CA SER A 252 9.19 -24.93 -4.19
C SER A 252 9.55 -23.54 -3.62
N VAL A 253 10.83 -23.29 -3.34
CA VAL A 253 11.29 -21.97 -2.88
C VAL A 253 10.88 -20.86 -3.85
N ALA A 254 10.98 -21.11 -5.15
CA ALA A 254 10.62 -20.13 -6.18
C ALA A 254 9.11 -19.86 -6.19
N ASP A 255 8.29 -20.91 -6.18
CA ASP A 255 6.83 -20.77 -6.22
C ASP A 255 6.30 -20.14 -4.93
N PHE A 256 6.88 -20.50 -3.78
CA PHE A 256 6.52 -19.90 -2.50
C PHE A 256 6.85 -18.41 -2.47
N ARG A 257 8.09 -18.03 -2.84
CA ARG A 257 8.49 -16.61 -2.91
C ARG A 257 7.59 -15.83 -3.86
N GLU A 258 7.26 -16.38 -5.04
CA GLU A 258 6.34 -15.71 -5.96
C GLU A 258 4.95 -15.52 -5.34
N ALA A 259 4.42 -16.53 -4.66
CA ALA A 259 3.14 -16.41 -3.95
C ALA A 259 3.17 -15.32 -2.86
N VAL A 260 4.26 -15.23 -2.09
CA VAL A 260 4.45 -14.17 -1.09
C VAL A 260 4.58 -12.79 -1.76
N ILE A 261 5.28 -12.68 -2.88
CA ILE A 261 5.40 -11.44 -3.65
C ILE A 261 4.03 -10.96 -4.13
N GLN A 262 3.20 -11.85 -4.66
CA GLN A 262 1.83 -11.51 -5.06
C GLN A 262 0.98 -11.07 -3.87
N GLU A 263 1.16 -11.69 -2.70
CA GLU A 263 0.51 -11.29 -1.45
C GLU A 263 0.96 -9.89 -1.01
N ARG A 264 2.28 -9.58 -1.09
CA ARG A 264 2.83 -8.25 -0.80
C ARG A 264 2.25 -7.17 -1.72
N ILE A 265 2.18 -7.44 -3.01
CA ILE A 265 1.63 -6.50 -4.01
C ILE A 265 0.19 -6.14 -3.66
N LYS A 266 -0.62 -7.12 -3.25
CA LYS A 266 -2.02 -6.92 -2.86
C LYS A 266 -2.16 -6.23 -1.51
N GLU A 267 -1.39 -6.67 -0.51
CA GLU A 267 -1.46 -6.13 0.85
C GLU A 267 -1.00 -4.67 0.92
N LEU A 268 0.12 -4.36 0.25
CA LEU A 268 0.75 -3.04 0.29
C LEU A 268 0.35 -2.13 -0.88
N ALA A 269 -0.68 -2.50 -1.63
CA ALA A 269 -1.20 -1.69 -2.72
C ALA A 269 -1.55 -0.27 -2.26
N PHE A 270 -1.20 0.71 -3.06
CA PHE A 270 -1.42 2.15 -2.83
C PHE A 270 -0.58 2.77 -1.69
N GLU A 271 0.35 2.05 -1.10
CA GLU A 271 1.22 2.53 -0.01
C GLU A 271 2.63 2.93 -0.50
N GLY A 272 2.82 3.08 -1.80
CA GLY A 272 4.08 3.54 -2.40
C GLY A 272 5.10 2.44 -2.70
N HIS A 273 4.79 1.19 -2.44
CA HIS A 273 5.72 0.06 -2.62
C HIS A 273 5.88 -0.39 -4.08
N GLY A 274 4.87 -0.24 -4.93
CA GLY A 274 4.76 -0.93 -6.21
C GLY A 274 5.96 -0.81 -7.15
N ILE A 275 6.50 0.40 -7.36
CA ILE A 275 7.66 0.60 -8.24
C ILE A 275 8.93 -0.04 -7.67
N TYR A 276 9.10 -0.01 -6.37
CA TYR A 276 10.26 -0.59 -5.69
C TYR A 276 10.21 -2.11 -5.75
N GLU A 277 9.03 -2.72 -5.56
CA GLU A 277 8.83 -4.16 -5.73
C GLU A 277 9.23 -4.61 -7.14
N LEU A 278 8.75 -3.92 -8.18
CA LEU A 278 9.10 -4.24 -9.57
C LEU A 278 10.61 -4.09 -9.84
N ARG A 279 11.24 -3.05 -9.28
CA ARG A 279 12.69 -2.81 -9.45
C ARG A 279 13.52 -3.91 -8.83
N ARG A 280 13.25 -4.28 -7.56
CA ARG A 280 14.01 -5.33 -6.87
C ARG A 280 13.84 -6.71 -7.49
N LEU A 281 12.75 -6.95 -8.20
CA LEU A 281 12.45 -8.19 -8.89
C LEU A 281 12.90 -8.19 -10.35
N ASN A 282 13.57 -7.13 -10.80
CA ASN A 282 13.95 -6.93 -12.19
C ASN A 282 12.78 -6.99 -13.19
N ARG A 283 11.61 -6.50 -12.76
CA ARG A 283 10.34 -6.52 -13.54
C ARG A 283 9.80 -5.11 -13.82
N ALA A 284 10.64 -4.09 -13.72
CA ALA A 284 10.17 -2.71 -13.86
C ALA A 284 9.76 -2.35 -15.29
N ASP A 285 10.23 -3.07 -16.29
CA ASP A 285 9.89 -2.98 -17.70
C ASP A 285 8.62 -3.77 -18.06
N GLU A 286 8.24 -4.77 -17.26
CA GLU A 286 7.00 -5.54 -17.43
C GLU A 286 5.76 -4.77 -16.99
N ARG A 287 5.94 -3.63 -16.35
CA ARG A 287 4.82 -2.82 -15.88
C ARG A 287 3.97 -2.39 -17.07
N HIS A 288 2.74 -2.83 -17.11
CA HIS A 288 1.71 -2.33 -18.00
C HIS A 288 1.40 -0.87 -17.66
N ILE A 289 2.16 0.04 -18.24
CA ILE A 289 1.96 1.45 -18.08
C ILE A 289 1.07 1.88 -19.23
N THR A 290 -0.17 2.13 -18.90
CA THR A 290 -1.12 2.77 -19.82
C THR A 290 -0.67 4.18 -20.21
N ASN A 291 0.28 4.75 -19.46
CA ASN A 291 0.84 6.05 -19.75
C ASN A 291 2.01 5.94 -20.73
N LYS A 292 1.75 6.34 -21.99
CA LYS A 292 2.75 6.43 -23.07
C LYS A 292 3.94 7.36 -22.78
N ALA A 293 3.89 8.16 -21.70
CA ALA A 293 4.97 9.03 -21.29
C ALA A 293 6.07 8.33 -20.47
N PHE A 294 5.85 7.09 -20.02
CA PHE A 294 6.88 6.35 -19.30
C PHE A 294 8.01 5.96 -20.25
N LYS A 295 9.21 6.33 -19.90
CA LYS A 295 10.40 5.93 -20.64
C LYS A 295 11.04 4.72 -19.97
N PRO A 296 11.25 3.58 -20.66
CA PRO A 296 11.89 2.40 -20.10
C PRO A 296 13.25 2.71 -19.46
N THR A 297 13.97 3.71 -19.97
CA THR A 297 15.25 4.18 -19.41
C THR A 297 15.15 4.65 -17.96
N TYR A 298 13.96 5.02 -17.48
CA TYR A 298 13.71 5.44 -16.09
C TYR A 298 13.11 4.33 -15.23
N ALA A 299 12.97 3.13 -15.78
CA ALA A 299 12.36 2.01 -15.04
C ALA A 299 13.12 1.71 -13.74
N TYR A 300 14.44 1.74 -13.77
CA TYR A 300 15.30 1.42 -12.63
C TYR A 300 15.88 2.64 -11.93
N PHE A 301 16.29 3.65 -12.67
CA PHE A 301 16.94 4.83 -12.12
C PHE A 301 16.32 6.11 -12.69
N TYR A 302 16.17 7.11 -11.84
CA TYR A 302 15.87 8.45 -12.31
C TYR A 302 17.14 9.14 -12.74
N PRO A 303 17.12 9.98 -13.80
CA PRO A 303 18.27 10.82 -14.13
C PRO A 303 18.51 11.82 -13.01
N ALA A 304 19.77 12.24 -12.88
CA ALA A 304 20.06 13.35 -11.98
C ALA A 304 19.23 14.58 -12.40
N PRO A 305 18.67 15.33 -11.45
CA PRO A 305 17.96 16.57 -11.76
C PRO A 305 18.86 17.53 -12.56
N GLN A 306 18.30 18.23 -13.55
CA GLN A 306 19.05 19.16 -14.39
C GLN A 306 19.83 20.16 -13.55
N ARG A 307 19.22 20.69 -12.49
CA ARG A 307 19.88 21.61 -11.57
C ARG A 307 21.14 21.03 -10.92
N GLU A 308 21.11 19.75 -10.56
CA GLU A 308 22.28 19.05 -10.00
C GLU A 308 23.39 18.90 -11.04
N MET A 309 23.04 18.58 -12.28
CA MET A 309 24.00 18.50 -13.39
C MET A 309 24.60 19.85 -13.72
N ASP A 310 23.82 20.93 -13.64
CA ASP A 310 24.29 22.31 -13.90
C ASP A 310 25.23 22.80 -12.80
N LEU A 311 25.01 22.39 -11.54
CA LEU A 311 25.83 22.80 -10.40
C LEU A 311 27.08 21.91 -10.23
N ASN A 312 27.02 20.66 -10.67
CA ASN A 312 28.08 19.66 -10.52
C ASN A 312 28.40 18.97 -11.86
N PRO A 313 28.98 19.69 -12.85
CA PRO A 313 29.16 19.17 -14.21
C PRO A 313 30.19 18.03 -14.33
N GLN A 314 30.86 17.65 -13.25
CA GLN A 314 31.91 16.61 -13.23
C GLN A 314 31.42 15.26 -12.66
N ARG A 315 30.15 15.06 -12.51
CA ARG A 315 29.57 13.77 -12.10
C ARG A 315 29.02 12.96 -13.25
#